data_f8a05a69638ab36dcf3187f3d36e6dc9
#
_entry.id   f8a05a69638ab36dcf3187f3d36e6dc9
#
_cell.length_a   1.000
_cell.length_b   1.000
_cell.length_c   1.000
_cell.angle_alpha   90.00
_cell.angle_beta   90.00
_cell.angle_gamma   90.00
#
_symmetry.space_group_name_H-M   'P 1'
#
loop_
_entity.id
_entity.type
_entity.pdbx_description
1 polymer ?
#
loop_
_entity_poly.entity_id
_entity_poly.type
_entity_poly.pdbx_seq_one_letter_code
_entity_poly.pdbx_strand_id
1 'polypeptide(L)'
;AADAPRHAQEGESAAAATGTVFLGAPERILGANLPDEAAALMGQGLRLIAVGYLPGTWTDEERLPDALQPMFLIALRDNIRPRAKETLAYFRDQGVDVKVISGDHPDTVAAVARQAGLERWRDVIDMTSVPADAPDSTFNDVAGRYTVFSRVTPKQKRQLVQAMQRAGHQSR
;
A
#
# COMPACT_ATOMS: atom_id res chain seq x y z
N ALA A 1 -12.98 -18.93 49.78
CA ALA A 1 -14.21 -19.25 49.06
C ALA A 1 -14.89 -17.91 48.72
N ALA A 2 -14.79 -17.46 47.51
CA ALA A 2 -15.58 -16.36 46.99
C ALA A 2 -16.02 -16.77 45.59
N ASP A 3 -17.31 -16.92 45.49
CA ASP A 3 -18.08 -17.36 44.33
C ASP A 3 -18.07 -16.28 43.26
N ALA A 4 -17.72 -16.64 42.03
CA ALA A 4 -17.78 -15.77 40.87
C ALA A 4 -19.09 -16.01 40.13
N PRO A 5 -19.90 -15.01 39.81
CA PRO A 5 -21.14 -15.21 39.07
C PRO A 5 -20.84 -15.49 37.61
N ARG A 6 -21.20 -16.68 37.16
CA ARG A 6 -21.31 -17.04 35.73
C ARG A 6 -22.62 -16.44 35.20
N HIS A 7 -22.52 -15.33 34.49
CA HIS A 7 -23.56 -14.93 33.55
C HIS A 7 -23.08 -15.30 32.16
N ALA A 8 -23.37 -16.51 31.72
CA ALA A 8 -23.49 -16.82 30.31
C ALA A 8 -24.85 -16.25 29.86
N GLN A 9 -24.81 -15.10 29.17
CA GLN A 9 -25.95 -14.70 28.36
C GLN A 9 -25.93 -15.61 27.12
N GLU A 10 -26.93 -16.46 27.03
CA GLU A 10 -27.29 -17.15 25.80
C GLU A 10 -27.64 -16.08 24.79
N GLY A 11 -26.70 -15.85 23.85
CA GLY A 11 -26.91 -14.93 22.73
C GLY A 11 -28.02 -15.50 21.84
N GLU A 12 -29.04 -14.69 21.57
CA GLU A 12 -29.97 -14.89 20.48
C GLU A 12 -29.19 -15.28 19.24
N SER A 13 -29.58 -16.40 18.65
CA SER A 13 -29.11 -16.82 17.32
C SER A 13 -29.46 -15.71 16.33
N ALA A 14 -28.50 -14.82 16.06
CA ALA A 14 -28.62 -13.87 14.99
C ALA A 14 -28.80 -14.70 13.71
N ALA A 15 -29.97 -14.61 13.09
CA ALA A 15 -30.19 -15.16 11.76
C ALA A 15 -29.04 -14.73 10.89
N ALA A 16 -28.30 -15.67 10.29
CA ALA A 16 -27.14 -15.39 9.50
C ALA A 16 -27.54 -14.42 8.38
N ALA A 17 -27.22 -13.15 8.57
CA ALA A 17 -27.52 -12.13 7.57
C ALA A 17 -26.66 -12.44 6.34
N THR A 18 -27.33 -12.91 5.28
CA THR A 18 -26.66 -13.18 4.00
C THR A 18 -26.15 -11.86 3.45
N GLY A 19 -24.85 -11.79 3.16
CA GLY A 19 -24.23 -10.60 2.61
C GLY A 19 -22.91 -10.90 1.95
N THR A 20 -22.39 -9.91 1.22
CA THR A 20 -21.11 -9.98 0.52
C THR A 20 -20.06 -9.14 1.24
N VAL A 21 -18.89 -9.72 1.47
CA VAL A 21 -17.76 -9.06 2.12
C VAL A 21 -16.71 -8.71 1.06
N PHE A 22 -16.24 -7.48 1.10
CA PHE A 22 -15.21 -6.95 0.20
C PHE A 22 -13.95 -6.61 0.99
N LEU A 23 -12.80 -7.03 0.46
CA LEU A 23 -11.48 -6.72 1.03
C LEU A 23 -10.65 -6.00 -0.02
N GLY A 24 -9.95 -4.95 0.39
CA GLY A 24 -9.05 -4.23 -0.54
C GLY A 24 -8.40 -3.00 0.08
N ALA A 25 -7.82 -2.19 -0.81
CA ALA A 25 -7.23 -0.92 -0.42
C ALA A 25 -8.29 -0.03 0.24
N PRO A 26 -7.97 0.60 1.40
CA PRO A 26 -8.94 1.37 2.18
C PRO A 26 -9.68 2.44 1.37
N GLU A 27 -8.97 3.16 0.54
CA GLU A 27 -9.54 4.22 -0.31
C GLU A 27 -10.52 3.71 -1.37
N ARG A 28 -10.39 2.43 -1.76
CA ARG A 28 -11.32 1.81 -2.74
C ARG A 28 -12.55 1.22 -2.06
N ILE A 29 -12.38 0.67 -0.86
CA ILE A 29 -13.46 0.00 -0.12
C ILE A 29 -14.28 1.02 0.67
N LEU A 30 -13.64 2.00 1.30
CA LEU A 30 -14.28 2.94 2.21
C LEU A 30 -14.49 4.33 1.59
N GLY A 31 -13.77 4.66 0.52
CA GLY A 31 -13.90 5.96 -0.15
C GLY A 31 -13.78 7.13 0.83
N ALA A 32 -14.80 7.98 0.86
CA ALA A 32 -14.88 9.13 1.77
C ALA A 32 -15.07 8.75 3.26
N ASN A 33 -15.36 7.49 3.58
CA ASN A 33 -15.50 6.98 4.94
C ASN A 33 -14.18 6.46 5.53
N LEU A 34 -13.05 6.80 4.91
CA LEU A 34 -11.74 6.43 5.44
C LEU A 34 -11.50 7.15 6.77
N PRO A 35 -11.23 6.43 7.89
CA PRO A 35 -10.94 7.04 9.17
C PRO A 35 -9.69 7.92 9.14
N ASP A 36 -9.69 9.03 9.88
CA ASP A 36 -8.54 9.94 9.97
C ASP A 36 -7.27 9.23 10.49
N GLU A 37 -7.46 8.23 11.38
CA GLU A 37 -6.35 7.42 11.89
C GLU A 37 -5.65 6.59 10.82
N ALA A 38 -6.30 6.30 9.70
CA ALA A 38 -5.71 5.52 8.62
C ALA A 38 -4.43 6.17 8.06
N ALA A 39 -4.44 7.50 7.86
CA ALA A 39 -3.27 8.24 7.41
C ALA A 39 -2.11 8.15 8.43
N ALA A 40 -2.41 8.25 9.72
CA ALA A 40 -1.42 8.13 10.79
C ALA A 40 -0.80 6.72 10.84
N LEU A 41 -1.60 5.67 10.66
CA LEU A 41 -1.13 4.29 10.63
C LEU A 41 -0.24 4.03 9.39
N MET A 42 -0.63 4.51 8.21
CA MET A 42 0.18 4.43 6.99
C MET A 42 1.50 5.20 7.14
N GLY A 43 1.47 6.38 7.76
CA GLY A 43 2.67 7.17 8.07
C GLY A 43 3.65 6.49 9.04
N GLN A 44 3.20 5.46 9.78
CA GLN A 44 4.04 4.57 10.58
C GLN A 44 4.61 3.38 9.78
N GLY A 45 4.28 3.26 8.50
CA GLY A 45 4.70 2.16 7.64
C GLY A 45 3.82 0.92 7.73
N LEU A 46 2.59 1.08 8.24
CA LEU A 46 1.61 0.00 8.26
C LEU A 46 0.88 -0.06 6.91
N ARG A 47 0.75 -1.27 6.38
CA ARG A 47 -0.11 -1.54 5.23
C ARG A 47 -1.53 -1.78 5.73
N LEU A 48 -2.50 -1.04 5.19
CA LEU A 48 -3.89 -1.17 5.58
C LEU A 48 -4.69 -1.98 4.56
N ILE A 49 -5.60 -2.81 5.06
CA ILE A 49 -6.63 -3.50 4.29
C ILE A 49 -7.97 -3.16 4.93
N ALA A 50 -8.89 -2.63 4.15
CA ALA A 50 -10.25 -2.39 4.61
C ALA A 50 -11.16 -3.58 4.28
N VAL A 51 -12.11 -3.81 5.17
CA VAL A 51 -13.19 -4.78 5.02
C VAL A 51 -14.51 -4.02 5.02
N GLY A 52 -15.25 -4.13 3.93
CA GLY A 52 -16.59 -3.58 3.77
C GLY A 52 -17.63 -4.68 3.58
N TYR A 53 -18.86 -4.43 3.98
CA TYR A 53 -19.99 -5.35 3.91
C TYR A 53 -21.12 -4.73 3.08
N LEU A 54 -21.74 -5.56 2.26
CA LEU A 54 -22.97 -5.26 1.55
C LEU A 54 -24.04 -6.29 1.95
N PRO A 55 -25.22 -5.88 2.45
CA PRO A 55 -26.35 -6.79 2.63
C PRO A 55 -26.78 -7.39 1.30
N GLY A 56 -27.01 -8.70 1.28
CA GLY A 56 -27.43 -9.43 0.07
C GLY A 56 -26.25 -9.92 -0.76
N THR A 57 -26.59 -10.45 -1.95
CA THR A 57 -25.62 -11.04 -2.88
C THR A 57 -25.21 -9.99 -3.92
N TRP A 58 -23.90 -9.81 -4.11
CA TRP A 58 -23.33 -9.00 -5.18
C TRP A 58 -22.92 -9.90 -6.36
N THR A 59 -23.36 -9.55 -7.56
CA THR A 59 -23.17 -10.38 -8.76
C THR A 59 -22.28 -9.73 -9.81
N ASP A 60 -21.97 -8.44 -9.69
CA ASP A 60 -21.07 -7.74 -10.62
C ASP A 60 -19.61 -7.92 -10.14
N GLU A 61 -18.85 -8.79 -10.80
CA GLU A 61 -17.45 -9.09 -10.45
C GLU A 61 -16.47 -7.99 -10.90
N GLU A 62 -16.88 -7.11 -11.81
CA GLU A 62 -15.99 -6.07 -12.38
C GLU A 62 -16.06 -4.74 -11.62
N ARG A 63 -17.13 -4.50 -10.88
CA ARG A 63 -17.38 -3.24 -10.19
C ARG A 63 -17.56 -3.43 -8.68
N LEU A 64 -17.10 -2.45 -7.93
CA LEU A 64 -17.44 -2.36 -6.50
C LEU A 64 -18.80 -1.68 -6.33
N PRO A 65 -19.57 -2.06 -5.29
CA PRO A 65 -20.78 -1.31 -4.92
C PRO A 65 -20.47 0.15 -4.58
N ASP A 66 -21.39 1.05 -4.89
CA ASP A 66 -21.23 2.49 -4.60
C ASP A 66 -21.18 2.82 -3.11
N ALA A 67 -21.76 1.96 -2.27
CA ALA A 67 -21.76 2.13 -0.81
C ALA A 67 -21.53 0.78 -0.11
N LEU A 68 -20.46 0.71 0.64
CA LEU A 68 -20.13 -0.42 1.51
C LEU A 68 -20.22 0.04 2.98
N GLN A 69 -20.75 -0.83 3.84
CA GLN A 69 -20.72 -0.61 5.28
C GLN A 69 -19.32 -0.95 5.80
N PRO A 70 -18.60 0.01 6.41
CA PRO A 70 -17.30 -0.29 7.02
C PRO A 70 -17.43 -1.32 8.14
N MET A 71 -16.63 -2.38 8.11
CA MET A 71 -16.57 -3.38 9.17
C MET A 71 -15.27 -3.30 9.96
N PHE A 72 -14.14 -3.45 9.26
CA PHE A 72 -12.82 -3.53 9.87
C PHE A 72 -11.78 -2.78 9.05
N LEU A 73 -10.81 -2.24 9.74
CA LEU A 73 -9.55 -1.78 9.17
C LEU A 73 -8.43 -2.65 9.75
N ILE A 74 -7.77 -3.44 8.91
CA ILE A 74 -6.71 -4.35 9.29
C ILE A 74 -5.39 -3.68 9.01
N ALA A 75 -4.56 -3.48 10.05
CA ALA A 75 -3.23 -2.92 9.93
C ALA A 75 -2.19 -4.03 9.96
N LEU A 76 -1.40 -4.15 8.89
CA LEU A 76 -0.33 -5.12 8.73
C LEU A 76 1.01 -4.42 8.86
N ARG A 77 1.92 -4.99 9.63
CA ARG A 77 3.30 -4.51 9.78
C ARG A 77 4.25 -5.50 9.15
N ASP A 78 5.00 -5.04 8.16
CA ASP A 78 6.13 -5.81 7.62
C ASP A 78 7.38 -5.58 8.48
N ASN A 79 8.08 -6.66 8.79
CA ASN A 79 9.37 -6.57 9.47
C ASN A 79 10.46 -6.25 8.43
N ILE A 80 11.08 -5.09 8.57
CA ILE A 80 12.25 -4.75 7.77
C ILE A 80 13.38 -5.73 8.14
N ARG A 81 14.04 -6.30 7.13
CA ARG A 81 15.15 -7.23 7.36
C ARG A 81 16.23 -6.56 8.22
N PRO A 82 16.79 -7.25 9.22
CA PRO A 82 17.74 -6.66 10.17
C PRO A 82 18.95 -5.95 9.52
N ARG A 83 19.40 -6.47 8.38
CA ARG A 83 20.53 -5.90 7.62
C ARG A 83 20.14 -4.92 6.52
N ALA A 84 18.88 -4.51 6.41
CA ALA A 84 18.46 -3.63 5.33
C ALA A 84 19.22 -2.30 5.34
N LYS A 85 19.40 -1.69 6.52
CA LYS A 85 20.15 -0.43 6.67
C LYS A 85 21.61 -0.57 6.24
N GLU A 86 22.28 -1.63 6.68
CA GLU A 86 23.68 -1.92 6.33
C GLU A 86 23.83 -2.15 4.82
N THR A 87 22.90 -2.89 4.23
CA THR A 87 22.90 -3.17 2.79
C THR A 87 22.69 -1.91 1.97
N LEU A 88 21.74 -1.04 2.36
CA LEU A 88 21.52 0.23 1.67
C LEU A 88 22.70 1.18 1.82
N ALA A 89 23.32 1.26 2.99
CA ALA A 89 24.55 2.01 3.22
C ALA A 89 25.69 1.49 2.32
N TYR A 90 25.88 0.20 2.23
CA TYR A 90 26.87 -0.41 1.34
C TYR A 90 26.65 -0.02 -0.14
N PHE A 91 25.43 -0.13 -0.65
CA PHE A 91 25.12 0.25 -2.02
C PHE A 91 25.39 1.73 -2.29
N ARG A 92 25.01 2.61 -1.35
CA ARG A 92 25.32 4.03 -1.41
C ARG A 92 26.84 4.27 -1.52
N ASP A 93 27.63 3.62 -0.64
CA ASP A 93 29.09 3.77 -0.58
C ASP A 93 29.77 3.25 -1.87
N GLN A 94 29.10 2.33 -2.57
CA GLN A 94 29.52 1.85 -3.91
C GLN A 94 28.98 2.74 -5.06
N GLY A 95 28.32 3.87 -4.78
CA GLY A 95 27.76 4.75 -5.79
C GLY A 95 26.54 4.17 -6.52
N VAL A 96 25.87 3.16 -5.94
CA VAL A 96 24.66 2.57 -6.53
C VAL A 96 23.43 3.39 -6.13
N ASP A 97 22.70 3.90 -7.11
CA ASP A 97 21.43 4.61 -6.91
C ASP A 97 20.29 3.58 -6.69
N VAL A 98 19.83 3.46 -5.46
CA VAL A 98 18.77 2.51 -5.07
C VAL A 98 17.40 3.16 -5.27
N LYS A 99 16.52 2.49 -5.99
CA LYS A 99 15.12 2.89 -6.22
C LYS A 99 14.16 1.91 -5.57
N VAL A 100 13.06 2.42 -5.01
CA VAL A 100 11.98 1.61 -4.40
C VAL A 100 10.75 1.64 -5.29
N ILE A 101 10.25 0.48 -5.70
CA ILE A 101 9.06 0.33 -6.53
C ILE A 101 8.06 -0.55 -5.78
N SER A 102 6.91 0.01 -5.41
CA SER A 102 5.86 -0.68 -4.63
C SER A 102 4.47 -0.43 -5.20
N GLY A 103 3.56 -1.38 -5.00
CA GLY A 103 2.12 -1.21 -5.24
C GLY A 103 1.38 -0.55 -4.07
N ASP A 104 2.04 -0.33 -2.94
CA ASP A 104 1.42 0.19 -1.72
C ASP A 104 1.23 1.71 -1.75
N HIS A 105 0.47 2.20 -0.77
CA HIS A 105 0.19 3.63 -0.59
C HIS A 105 1.46 4.46 -0.38
N PRO A 106 1.56 5.71 -0.91
CA PRO A 106 2.74 6.56 -0.81
C PRO A 106 3.29 6.71 0.62
N ASP A 107 2.42 6.98 1.59
CA ASP A 107 2.84 7.17 2.99
C ASP A 107 3.44 5.92 3.59
N THR A 108 2.86 4.75 3.29
CA THR A 108 3.40 3.45 3.73
C THR A 108 4.78 3.21 3.14
N VAL A 109 4.94 3.40 1.82
CA VAL A 109 6.22 3.15 1.13
C VAL A 109 7.29 4.12 1.62
N ALA A 110 6.96 5.41 1.76
CA ALA A 110 7.87 6.42 2.29
C ALA A 110 8.33 6.10 3.72
N ALA A 111 7.40 5.69 4.59
CA ALA A 111 7.71 5.32 5.97
C ALA A 111 8.61 4.09 6.05
N VAL A 112 8.35 3.05 5.26
CA VAL A 112 9.18 1.85 5.18
C VAL A 112 10.57 2.18 4.61
N ALA A 113 10.65 2.98 3.54
CA ALA A 113 11.92 3.41 2.96
C ALA A 113 12.78 4.20 3.97
N ARG A 114 12.16 5.11 4.74
CA ARG A 114 12.80 5.83 5.84
C ARG A 114 13.33 4.89 6.92
N GLN A 115 12.51 3.95 7.38
CA GLN A 115 12.89 2.97 8.41
C GLN A 115 14.01 2.06 7.94
N ALA A 116 14.04 1.72 6.64
CA ALA A 116 15.10 0.95 6.01
C ALA A 116 16.41 1.74 5.84
N GLY A 117 16.39 3.07 6.02
CA GLY A 117 17.58 3.92 5.92
C GLY A 117 17.86 4.45 4.51
N LEU A 118 16.85 4.50 3.63
CA LEU A 118 17.00 5.13 2.32
C LEU A 118 17.09 6.66 2.49
N GLU A 119 18.16 7.30 2.00
CA GLU A 119 18.39 8.74 2.21
C GLU A 119 17.34 9.61 1.51
N ARG A 120 17.04 9.29 0.25
CA ARG A 120 16.09 10.05 -0.57
C ARG A 120 14.65 9.51 -0.44
N TRP A 121 14.25 9.05 0.73
CA TRP A 121 12.92 8.48 0.97
C TRP A 121 11.77 9.47 0.76
N ARG A 122 12.05 10.79 0.78
CA ARG A 122 11.04 11.84 0.54
C ARG A 122 10.77 12.08 -0.94
N ASP A 123 11.63 11.63 -1.83
CA ASP A 123 11.45 11.77 -3.28
C ASP A 123 10.46 10.71 -3.79
N VAL A 124 9.20 10.88 -3.38
CA VAL A 124 8.09 9.95 -3.64
C VAL A 124 7.24 10.46 -4.78
N ILE A 125 6.81 9.54 -5.65
CA ILE A 125 5.74 9.78 -6.62
C ILE A 125 4.64 8.73 -6.46
N ASP A 126 3.38 9.20 -6.50
CA ASP A 126 2.21 8.34 -6.66
C ASP A 126 1.99 8.08 -8.16
N MET A 127 2.22 6.84 -8.59
CA MET A 127 2.16 6.45 -10.00
C MET A 127 0.73 6.41 -10.56
N THR A 128 -0.31 6.61 -9.75
CA THR A 128 -1.66 6.85 -10.27
C THR A 128 -1.77 8.16 -11.06
N SER A 129 -0.88 9.12 -10.79
CA SER A 129 -0.77 10.38 -11.54
C SER A 129 -0.12 10.24 -12.92
N VAL A 130 0.51 9.09 -13.21
CA VAL A 130 1.18 8.81 -14.49
C VAL A 130 0.38 7.77 -15.26
N PRO A 131 -0.20 8.11 -16.43
CA PRO A 131 -0.91 7.14 -17.25
C PRO A 131 -0.01 5.95 -17.64
N ALA A 132 -0.57 4.73 -17.58
CA ALA A 132 0.18 3.54 -17.92
C ALA A 132 0.51 3.40 -19.42
N ASP A 133 -0.06 4.26 -20.26
CA ASP A 133 0.21 4.41 -21.70
C ASP A 133 1.00 5.69 -22.04
N ALA A 134 1.49 6.41 -21.01
CA ALA A 134 2.35 7.56 -21.21
C ALA A 134 3.61 7.19 -22.03
N PRO A 135 4.17 8.14 -22.81
CA PRO A 135 5.35 7.89 -23.63
C PRO A 135 6.59 7.60 -22.78
N ASP A 136 7.57 6.93 -23.37
CA ASP A 136 8.83 6.56 -22.72
C ASP A 136 9.58 7.76 -22.11
N SER A 137 9.49 8.95 -22.72
CA SER A 137 10.08 10.18 -22.19
C SER A 137 9.55 10.51 -20.80
N THR A 138 8.25 10.33 -20.55
CA THR A 138 7.65 10.54 -19.22
C THR A 138 8.24 9.58 -18.20
N PHE A 139 8.40 8.30 -18.54
CA PHE A 139 9.01 7.32 -17.63
C PHE A 139 10.50 7.58 -17.40
N ASN A 140 11.24 8.09 -18.41
CA ASN A 140 12.64 8.51 -18.24
C ASN A 140 12.76 9.67 -17.25
N ASP A 141 11.92 10.70 -17.38
CA ASP A 141 11.90 11.86 -16.49
C ASP A 141 11.54 11.47 -15.06
N VAL A 142 10.49 10.66 -14.91
CA VAL A 142 10.04 10.18 -13.60
C VAL A 142 11.10 9.31 -12.93
N ALA A 143 11.72 8.38 -13.66
CA ALA A 143 12.79 7.52 -13.15
C ALA A 143 14.03 8.31 -12.70
N GLY A 144 14.34 9.42 -13.39
CA GLY A 144 15.45 10.31 -13.04
C GLY A 144 15.17 11.19 -11.82
N ARG A 145 13.93 11.66 -11.66
CA ARG A 145 13.54 12.61 -10.60
C ARG A 145 13.28 11.96 -9.26
N TYR A 146 12.62 10.80 -9.23
CA TYR A 146 12.13 10.19 -8.01
C TYR A 146 12.94 8.97 -7.61
N THR A 147 12.89 8.66 -6.32
CA THR A 147 13.57 7.52 -5.71
C THR A 147 12.58 6.47 -5.24
N VAL A 148 11.38 6.90 -4.85
CA VAL A 148 10.32 6.02 -4.33
C VAL A 148 9.09 6.13 -5.23
N PHE A 149 8.66 4.99 -5.76
CA PHE A 149 7.51 4.87 -6.65
C PHE A 149 6.43 4.05 -5.94
N SER A 150 5.29 4.65 -5.72
CA SER A 150 4.14 4.06 -5.02
C SER A 150 2.98 3.80 -5.98
N ARG A 151 2.05 2.91 -5.60
CA ARG A 151 0.87 2.50 -6.40
C ARG A 151 1.21 2.09 -7.83
N VAL A 152 2.37 1.45 -7.99
CA VAL A 152 2.89 1.04 -9.30
C VAL A 152 2.15 -0.19 -9.81
N THR A 153 1.59 -0.09 -11.00
CA THR A 153 1.01 -1.23 -11.71
C THR A 153 2.10 -2.12 -12.33
N PRO A 154 1.82 -3.41 -12.64
CA PRO A 154 2.79 -4.28 -13.30
C PRO A 154 3.30 -3.75 -14.64
N LYS A 155 2.45 -3.03 -15.40
CA LYS A 155 2.84 -2.38 -16.65
C LYS A 155 3.82 -1.24 -16.41
N GLN A 156 3.49 -0.33 -15.49
CA GLN A 156 4.36 0.80 -15.11
C GLN A 156 5.70 0.32 -14.54
N LYS A 157 5.71 -0.78 -13.75
CA LYS A 157 6.95 -1.36 -13.22
C LYS A 157 7.91 -1.74 -14.35
N ARG A 158 7.43 -2.39 -15.41
CA ARG A 158 8.27 -2.74 -16.58
C ARG A 158 8.82 -1.49 -17.26
N GLN A 159 7.99 -0.46 -17.45
CA GLN A 159 8.40 0.80 -18.08
C GLN A 159 9.45 1.56 -17.25
N LEU A 160 9.30 1.62 -15.92
CA LEU A 160 10.28 2.21 -15.02
C LEU A 160 11.63 1.47 -15.08
N VAL A 161 11.61 0.14 -15.03
CA VAL A 161 12.85 -0.66 -15.14
C VAL A 161 13.55 -0.42 -16.48
N GLN A 162 12.81 -0.37 -17.59
CA GLN A 162 13.36 -0.07 -18.90
C GLN A 162 13.94 1.35 -18.96
N ALA A 163 13.27 2.34 -18.36
CA ALA A 163 13.76 3.71 -18.26
C ALA A 163 15.09 3.79 -17.49
N MET A 164 15.19 3.10 -16.36
CA MET A 164 16.43 3.03 -15.57
C MET A 164 17.56 2.33 -16.32
N GLN A 165 17.26 1.26 -17.06
CA GLN A 165 18.25 0.56 -17.89
C GLN A 165 18.80 1.47 -19.01
N ARG A 166 17.91 2.24 -19.68
CA ARG A 166 18.35 3.22 -20.69
C ARG A 166 19.27 4.28 -20.10
N ALA A 167 18.94 4.80 -18.92
CA ALA A 167 19.77 5.78 -18.21
C ALA A 167 21.13 5.21 -17.81
N GLY A 168 21.20 3.96 -17.32
CA GLY A 168 22.43 3.28 -16.96
C GLY A 168 23.36 2.99 -18.15
N HIS A 169 22.84 2.80 -19.36
CA HIS A 169 23.63 2.64 -20.57
C HIS A 169 24.19 3.96 -21.13
N GLN A 170 23.59 5.09 -20.77
CA GLN A 170 24.08 6.42 -21.20
C GLN A 170 25.19 6.96 -20.30
N SER A 171 25.44 6.34 -19.14
CA SER A 171 26.41 6.81 -18.15
C SER A 171 27.77 6.09 -18.21
N ARG A 172 28.09 5.38 -19.31
CA ARG A 172 29.39 4.72 -19.54
C ARG A 172 30.20 5.43 -20.60
#